data_96044c64b16bce4518d6cb3db58b6f56
#
_entry.id   96044c64b16bce4518d6cb3db58b6f56
#
_cell.length_a   1.000
_cell.length_b   1.000
_cell.length_c   1.000
_cell.angle_alpha   90.00
_cell.angle_beta   90.00
_cell.angle_gamma   90.00
#
_symmetry.space_group_name_H-M   'P 1'
#
loop_
_entity.id
_entity.type
_entity.pdbx_description
1 polymer ?
#
loop_
_entity_poly.entity_id
_entity_poly.type
_entity_poly.pdbx_seq_one_letter_code
_entity_poly.pdbx_strand_id
1 'polypeptide(L)'
;NASPVSVPAKGRWMNRDIASWAARYGVPFAFNPHFPINTLTLMRGATGLQMRQSPDAFTRYVDTVFDAMWVRPRNLGDAGEVATVLAEAGIDAEAFAALVADPEVKAALVAQTEQAVARGVFGAPTCFVGDEMFFGQDRMEFVREAAAS
;
A
#
# COMPACT_ATOMS: atom_id res chain seq x y z
N ASN A 1 16.22 10.21 -12.19
CA ASN A 1 16.39 8.77 -11.91
C ASN A 1 15.28 8.00 -12.61
N ALA A 2 15.65 7.07 -13.51
CA ALA A 2 14.68 6.19 -14.14
C ALA A 2 14.13 5.18 -13.12
N SER A 3 12.82 4.93 -13.17
CA SER A 3 12.20 3.88 -12.33
C SER A 3 12.90 2.53 -12.55
N PRO A 4 13.09 1.71 -11.51
CA PRO A 4 13.63 0.36 -11.67
C PRO A 4 12.86 -0.47 -12.69
N VAL A 5 11.56 -0.23 -12.85
CA VAL A 5 10.70 -0.93 -13.82
C VAL A 5 11.12 -0.64 -15.27
N SER A 6 11.64 0.57 -15.55
CA SER A 6 12.09 0.96 -16.88
C SER A 6 13.52 0.54 -17.22
N VAL A 7 14.28 -0.03 -16.27
CA VAL A 7 15.64 -0.51 -16.45
C VAL A 7 15.70 -2.03 -16.27
N PRO A 8 15.79 -2.84 -17.33
CA PRO A 8 15.64 -4.29 -17.26
C PRO A 8 16.56 -4.99 -16.24
N ALA A 9 17.79 -4.54 -16.12
CA ALA A 9 18.75 -5.10 -15.14
C ALA A 9 18.31 -4.83 -13.70
N LYS A 10 17.84 -3.60 -13.41
CA LYS A 10 17.32 -3.25 -12.07
C LYS A 10 16.02 -4.01 -11.76
N GLY A 11 15.12 -4.15 -12.72
CA GLY A 11 13.89 -4.92 -12.55
C GLY A 11 14.14 -6.38 -12.20
N ARG A 12 15.06 -7.04 -12.93
CA ARG A 12 15.44 -8.43 -12.61
C ARG A 12 16.09 -8.58 -11.24
N TRP A 13 16.93 -7.66 -10.84
CA TRP A 13 17.54 -7.66 -9.51
C TRP A 13 16.47 -7.48 -8.44
N MET A 14 15.62 -6.50 -8.59
CA MET A 14 14.56 -6.16 -7.64
C MET A 14 13.58 -7.32 -7.42
N ASN A 15 13.21 -8.04 -8.49
CA ASN A 15 12.32 -9.21 -8.36
C ASN A 15 12.97 -10.31 -7.51
N ARG A 16 14.28 -10.54 -7.65
CA ARG A 16 15.01 -11.49 -6.80
C ARG A 16 15.13 -11.02 -5.36
N ASP A 17 15.39 -9.74 -5.17
CA ASP A 17 15.51 -9.14 -3.84
C ASP A 17 14.19 -9.23 -3.07
N ILE A 18 13.07 -8.86 -3.69
CA ILE A 18 11.73 -9.00 -3.10
C ILE A 18 11.45 -10.45 -2.71
N ALA A 19 11.74 -11.41 -3.59
CA ALA A 19 11.54 -12.84 -3.29
C ALA A 19 12.41 -13.30 -2.11
N SER A 20 13.63 -12.81 -2.01
CA SER A 20 14.55 -13.12 -0.88
C SER A 20 14.03 -12.55 0.44
N TRP A 21 13.50 -11.32 0.44
CA TRP A 21 12.88 -10.72 1.63
C TRP A 21 11.59 -11.43 2.03
N ALA A 22 10.73 -11.78 1.07
CA ALA A 22 9.51 -12.55 1.34
C ALA A 22 9.84 -13.89 2.00
N ALA A 23 10.83 -14.62 1.45
CA ALA A 23 11.31 -15.87 2.03
C ALA A 23 11.89 -15.68 3.45
N ARG A 24 12.68 -14.61 3.67
CA ARG A 24 13.26 -14.28 4.98
C ARG A 24 12.17 -13.99 6.03
N TYR A 25 11.09 -13.31 5.65
CA TYR A 25 9.98 -12.99 6.54
C TYR A 25 8.95 -14.13 6.66
N GLY A 26 9.09 -15.18 5.85
CA GLY A 26 8.14 -16.31 5.83
C GLY A 26 6.76 -15.90 5.32
N VAL A 27 6.67 -14.86 4.47
CA VAL A 27 5.40 -14.38 3.91
C VAL A 27 5.20 -14.91 2.48
N PRO A 28 3.97 -15.31 2.11
CA PRO A 28 3.66 -15.71 0.74
C PRO A 28 3.80 -14.50 -0.20
N PHE A 29 4.39 -14.72 -1.37
CA PHE A 29 4.54 -13.68 -2.38
C PHE A 29 4.42 -14.26 -3.77
N ALA A 30 3.61 -13.63 -4.62
CA ALA A 30 3.51 -13.90 -6.05
C ALA A 30 3.56 -12.58 -6.83
N PHE A 31 4.41 -12.52 -7.86
CA PHE A 31 4.51 -11.32 -8.69
C PHE A 31 3.21 -11.12 -9.48
N ASN A 32 2.63 -9.93 -9.38
CA ASN A 32 1.39 -9.59 -10.08
C ASN A 32 1.69 -9.23 -11.55
N PRO A 33 1.14 -9.97 -12.53
CA PRO A 33 1.36 -9.71 -13.95
C PRO A 33 0.74 -8.39 -14.43
N HIS A 34 -0.18 -7.81 -13.65
CA HIS A 34 -0.83 -6.52 -13.97
C HIS A 34 -0.06 -5.32 -13.42
N PHE A 35 0.99 -5.57 -12.61
CA PHE A 35 1.82 -4.47 -12.06
C PHE A 35 2.67 -3.80 -13.17
N PRO A 36 2.75 -2.44 -13.20
CA PRO A 36 2.18 -1.47 -12.27
C PRO A 36 0.72 -1.11 -12.60
N ILE A 37 -0.09 -0.88 -11.57
CA ILE A 37 -1.48 -0.40 -11.69
C ILE A 37 -1.63 1.02 -11.15
N ASN A 38 -2.73 1.70 -11.50
CA ASN A 38 -3.09 2.95 -10.84
C ASN A 38 -3.76 2.64 -9.49
N THR A 39 -3.11 2.99 -8.40
CA THR A 39 -3.55 2.70 -7.03
C THR A 39 -4.41 3.80 -6.40
N LEU A 40 -4.73 4.88 -7.13
CA LEU A 40 -5.40 6.06 -6.55
C LEU A 40 -6.73 5.71 -5.85
N THR A 41 -7.55 4.86 -6.47
CA THR A 41 -8.81 4.41 -5.88
C THR A 41 -8.59 3.59 -4.61
N LEU A 42 -7.60 2.70 -4.62
CA LEU A 42 -7.23 1.90 -3.45
C LEU A 42 -6.73 2.78 -2.30
N MET A 43 -5.92 3.79 -2.60
CA MET A 43 -5.44 4.75 -1.59
C MET A 43 -6.57 5.61 -1.02
N ARG A 44 -7.54 6.03 -1.84
CA ARG A 44 -8.76 6.70 -1.34
C ARG A 44 -9.56 5.78 -0.43
N GLY A 45 -9.68 4.50 -0.76
CA GLY A 45 -10.31 3.50 0.09
C GLY A 45 -9.64 3.40 1.46
N ALA A 46 -8.32 3.25 1.49
CA ALA A 46 -7.54 3.21 2.72
C ALA A 46 -7.74 4.48 3.56
N THR A 47 -7.60 5.67 2.95
CA THR A 47 -7.81 6.95 3.61
C THR A 47 -9.22 7.10 4.17
N GLY A 48 -10.24 6.77 3.38
CA GLY A 48 -11.64 6.90 3.80
C GLY A 48 -12.00 5.93 4.92
N LEU A 49 -11.50 4.70 4.89
CA LEU A 49 -11.70 3.72 5.96
C LEU A 49 -10.99 4.14 7.24
N GLN A 50 -9.78 4.67 7.15
CA GLN A 50 -9.06 5.20 8.29
C GLN A 50 -9.81 6.38 8.95
N MET A 51 -10.43 7.26 8.15
CA MET A 51 -11.18 8.42 8.64
C MET A 51 -12.53 8.06 9.26
N ARG A 52 -13.22 7.04 8.76
CA ARG A 52 -14.66 6.82 9.02
C ARG A 52 -15.01 5.46 9.61
N GLN A 53 -14.08 4.52 9.62
CA GLN A 53 -14.32 3.14 10.03
C GLN A 53 -13.50 2.77 11.27
N SER A 54 -13.84 1.63 11.87
CA SER A 54 -13.05 1.05 12.95
C SER A 54 -11.67 0.60 12.45
N PRO A 55 -10.65 0.53 13.33
CA PRO A 55 -9.34 -0.02 12.99
C PRO A 55 -9.39 -1.41 12.34
N ASP A 56 -10.34 -2.25 12.75
CA ASP A 56 -10.53 -3.61 12.19
C ASP A 56 -10.99 -3.56 10.72
N ALA A 57 -11.87 -2.62 10.35
CA ALA A 57 -12.31 -2.45 8.97
C ALA A 57 -11.15 -1.99 8.06
N PHE A 58 -10.32 -1.06 8.55
CA PHE A 58 -9.13 -0.61 7.85
C PHE A 58 -8.13 -1.76 7.65
N THR A 59 -7.81 -2.49 8.72
CA THR A 59 -6.87 -3.63 8.66
C THR A 59 -7.36 -4.70 7.69
N ARG A 60 -8.63 -5.09 7.80
CA ARG A 60 -9.24 -6.07 6.86
C ARG A 60 -9.13 -5.61 5.41
N TYR A 61 -9.39 -4.34 5.13
CA TYR A 61 -9.24 -3.79 3.78
C TYR A 61 -7.81 -3.86 3.28
N VAL A 62 -6.84 -3.43 4.10
CA VAL A 62 -5.41 -3.47 3.74
C VAL A 62 -4.97 -4.90 3.45
N ASP A 63 -5.28 -5.85 4.33
CA ASP A 63 -4.95 -7.27 4.16
C ASP A 63 -5.56 -7.83 2.88
N THR A 64 -6.83 -7.50 2.59
CA THR A 64 -7.53 -7.93 1.37
C THR A 64 -6.83 -7.42 0.11
N VAL A 65 -6.47 -6.13 0.09
CA VAL A 65 -5.81 -5.51 -1.07
C VAL A 65 -4.40 -6.07 -1.26
N PHE A 66 -3.63 -6.25 -0.18
CA PHE A 66 -2.29 -6.83 -0.26
C PHE A 66 -2.33 -8.30 -0.71
N ASP A 67 -3.27 -9.10 -0.20
CA ASP A 67 -3.46 -10.48 -0.63
C ASP A 67 -3.78 -10.55 -2.14
N ALA A 68 -4.75 -9.76 -2.60
CA ALA A 68 -5.15 -9.71 -4.00
C ALA A 68 -4.08 -9.10 -4.92
N MET A 69 -3.14 -8.33 -4.37
CA MET A 69 -2.04 -7.75 -5.15
C MET A 69 -0.82 -8.67 -5.21
N TRP A 70 -0.45 -9.32 -4.09
CA TRP A 70 0.85 -9.95 -3.94
C TRP A 70 0.84 -11.41 -3.47
N VAL A 71 -0.32 -12.02 -3.17
CA VAL A 71 -0.44 -13.42 -2.77
C VAL A 71 -1.25 -14.21 -3.81
N ARG A 72 -2.44 -13.71 -4.14
CA ARG A 72 -3.35 -14.24 -5.16
C ARG A 72 -3.60 -13.19 -6.24
N PRO A 73 -2.63 -12.95 -7.14
CA PRO A 73 -2.60 -11.78 -8.01
C PRO A 73 -3.89 -11.55 -8.81
N ARG A 74 -4.53 -10.41 -8.59
CA ARG A 74 -5.73 -9.94 -9.28
C ARG A 74 -5.46 -8.58 -9.95
N ASN A 75 -6.24 -8.23 -10.97
CA ASN A 75 -6.11 -6.94 -11.63
C ASN A 75 -6.84 -5.82 -10.86
N LEU A 76 -6.22 -5.32 -9.79
CA LEU A 76 -6.81 -4.22 -9.02
C LEU A 76 -6.77 -2.85 -9.73
N GLY A 77 -6.32 -2.79 -10.98
CA GLY A 77 -6.51 -1.66 -11.87
C GLY A 77 -7.90 -1.60 -12.51
N ASP A 78 -8.66 -2.69 -12.44
CA ASP A 78 -10.03 -2.80 -12.92
C ASP A 78 -11.03 -2.61 -11.78
N ALA A 79 -12.00 -1.71 -11.94
CA ALA A 79 -12.97 -1.37 -10.90
C ALA A 79 -13.93 -2.53 -10.56
N GLY A 80 -14.29 -3.34 -11.57
CA GLY A 80 -15.15 -4.51 -11.37
C GLY A 80 -14.42 -5.60 -10.58
N GLU A 81 -13.13 -5.78 -10.86
CA GLU A 81 -12.29 -6.69 -10.11
C GLU A 81 -12.10 -6.26 -8.66
N VAL A 82 -11.88 -4.95 -8.42
CA VAL A 82 -11.84 -4.39 -7.06
C VAL A 82 -13.15 -4.67 -6.31
N ALA A 83 -14.30 -4.41 -6.94
CA ALA A 83 -15.61 -4.68 -6.33
C ALA A 83 -15.78 -6.16 -5.96
N THR A 84 -15.35 -7.07 -6.85
CA THR A 84 -15.39 -8.53 -6.61
C THR A 84 -14.51 -8.93 -5.42
N VAL A 85 -13.27 -8.47 -5.40
CA VAL A 85 -12.31 -8.75 -4.31
C VAL A 85 -12.84 -8.26 -2.96
N LEU A 86 -13.41 -7.07 -2.92
CA LEU A 86 -13.98 -6.50 -1.70
C LEU A 86 -15.20 -7.29 -1.22
N ALA A 87 -16.09 -7.68 -2.13
CA ALA A 87 -17.27 -8.48 -1.81
C ALA A 87 -16.89 -9.87 -1.27
N GLU A 88 -15.88 -10.54 -1.84
CA GLU A 88 -15.34 -11.81 -1.36
C GLU A 88 -14.81 -11.71 0.08
N ALA A 89 -14.31 -10.54 0.47
CA ALA A 89 -13.83 -10.25 1.83
C ALA A 89 -14.94 -9.72 2.78
N GLY A 90 -16.19 -9.67 2.32
CA GLY A 90 -17.32 -9.15 3.10
C GLY A 90 -17.29 -7.64 3.29
N ILE A 91 -16.64 -6.92 2.38
CA ILE A 91 -16.62 -5.45 2.32
C ILE A 91 -17.66 -5.01 1.29
N ASP A 92 -18.57 -4.14 1.70
CA ASP A 92 -19.63 -3.61 0.82
C ASP A 92 -19.02 -2.76 -0.30
N ALA A 93 -19.11 -3.26 -1.54
CA ALA A 93 -18.53 -2.63 -2.71
C ALA A 93 -19.26 -1.33 -3.10
N GLU A 94 -20.57 -1.21 -2.84
CA GLU A 94 -21.33 0.01 -3.12
C GLU A 94 -20.96 1.11 -2.11
N ALA A 95 -20.92 0.78 -0.83
CA ALA A 95 -20.44 1.69 0.23
C ALA A 95 -18.99 2.12 -0.03
N PHE A 96 -18.13 1.21 -0.50
CA PHE A 96 -16.76 1.53 -0.89
C PHE A 96 -16.71 2.48 -2.09
N ALA A 97 -17.53 2.27 -3.12
CA ALA A 97 -17.60 3.16 -4.28
C ALA A 97 -18.02 4.59 -3.88
N ALA A 98 -18.99 4.71 -2.98
CA ALA A 98 -19.40 5.99 -2.41
C ALA A 98 -18.26 6.64 -1.61
N LEU A 99 -17.56 5.86 -0.80
CA LEU A 99 -16.45 6.33 0.03
C LEU A 99 -15.31 6.93 -0.82
N VAL A 100 -14.87 6.24 -1.87
CA VAL A 100 -13.77 6.72 -2.73
C VAL A 100 -14.16 7.89 -3.64
N ALA A 101 -15.47 8.09 -3.85
CA ALA A 101 -16.02 9.23 -4.57
C ALA A 101 -16.11 10.50 -3.71
N ASP A 102 -16.12 10.35 -2.38
CA ASP A 102 -16.32 11.43 -1.44
C ASP A 102 -15.25 12.54 -1.56
N PRO A 103 -15.66 13.82 -1.70
CA PRO A 103 -14.72 14.94 -1.79
C PRO A 103 -13.82 15.09 -0.56
N GLU A 104 -14.31 14.80 0.65
CA GLU A 104 -13.51 14.90 1.87
C GLU A 104 -12.40 13.85 1.90
N VAL A 105 -12.69 12.62 1.49
CA VAL A 105 -11.69 11.56 1.37
C VAL A 105 -10.61 11.90 0.34
N LYS A 106 -11.03 12.47 -0.79
CA LYS A 106 -10.08 12.92 -1.82
C LYS A 106 -9.17 14.03 -1.31
N ALA A 107 -9.75 15.02 -0.62
CA ALA A 107 -9.00 16.13 -0.02
C ALA A 107 -8.04 15.64 1.08
N ALA A 108 -8.48 14.71 1.91
CA ALA A 108 -7.66 14.13 2.96
C ALA A 108 -6.44 13.38 2.40
N LEU A 109 -6.62 12.59 1.36
CA LEU A 109 -5.49 11.90 0.70
C LEU A 109 -4.47 12.90 0.11
N VAL A 110 -4.94 13.98 -0.49
CA VAL A 110 -4.05 15.05 -0.99
C VAL A 110 -3.28 15.67 0.17
N ALA A 111 -3.98 16.09 1.23
CA ALA A 111 -3.35 16.71 2.40
C ALA A 111 -2.32 15.79 3.08
N GLN A 112 -2.63 14.49 3.23
CA GLN A 112 -1.67 13.51 3.78
C GLN A 112 -0.43 13.38 2.89
N THR A 113 -0.59 13.38 1.58
CA THR A 113 0.52 13.31 0.64
C THR A 113 1.39 14.56 0.71
N GLU A 114 0.78 15.75 0.74
CA GLU A 114 1.49 17.02 0.88
C GLU A 114 2.27 17.09 2.21
N GLN A 115 1.68 16.65 3.31
CA GLN A 115 2.35 16.57 4.61
C GLN A 115 3.55 15.61 4.57
N ALA A 116 3.39 14.44 3.94
CA ALA A 116 4.49 13.49 3.78
C ALA A 116 5.64 14.11 2.98
N VAL A 117 5.34 14.78 1.87
CA VAL A 117 6.34 15.48 1.05
C VAL A 117 7.00 16.61 1.84
N ALA A 118 6.25 17.39 2.58
CA ALA A 118 6.79 18.48 3.42
C ALA A 118 7.74 17.97 4.53
N ARG A 119 7.52 16.72 5.01
CA ARG A 119 8.42 16.03 5.94
C ARG A 119 9.62 15.35 5.25
N GLY A 120 9.76 15.46 3.94
CA GLY A 120 10.88 14.93 3.17
C GLY A 120 10.72 13.50 2.68
N VAL A 121 9.51 12.92 2.72
CA VAL A 121 9.25 11.56 2.19
C VAL A 121 9.45 11.55 0.68
N PHE A 122 10.25 10.62 0.20
CA PHE A 122 10.59 10.43 -1.21
C PHE A 122 10.27 9.03 -1.74
N GLY A 123 9.74 8.15 -0.89
CA GLY A 123 9.38 6.79 -1.26
C GLY A 123 8.69 6.02 -0.12
N ALA A 124 8.34 4.77 -0.39
CA ALA A 124 7.64 3.88 0.56
C ALA A 124 8.35 2.52 0.65
N PRO A 125 8.31 1.87 1.84
CA PRO A 125 7.75 2.38 3.08
C PRO A 125 8.63 3.46 3.71
N THR A 126 8.02 4.44 4.38
CA THR A 126 8.70 5.43 5.23
C THR A 126 8.04 5.45 6.60
N CYS A 127 8.83 5.35 7.64
CA CYS A 127 8.40 5.43 9.03
C CYS A 127 8.99 6.68 9.69
N PHE A 128 8.28 7.22 10.68
CA PHE A 128 8.77 8.28 11.55
C PHE A 128 8.66 7.86 13.02
N VAL A 129 9.69 8.16 13.78
CA VAL A 129 9.66 8.12 15.24
C VAL A 129 10.05 9.52 15.72
N GLY A 130 9.07 10.27 16.23
CA GLY A 130 9.25 11.70 16.41
C GLY A 130 9.57 12.40 15.08
N ASP A 131 10.70 13.09 15.03
CA ASP A 131 11.20 13.78 13.84
C ASP A 131 12.17 12.94 13.00
N GLU A 132 12.59 11.77 13.48
CA GLU A 132 13.53 10.91 12.79
C GLU A 132 12.84 10.08 11.71
N MET A 133 13.38 10.09 10.50
CA MET A 133 12.82 9.41 9.32
C MET A 133 13.62 8.15 8.96
N PHE A 134 12.90 7.05 8.76
CA PHE A 134 13.45 5.76 8.33
C PHE A 134 12.81 5.33 7.00
N PHE A 135 13.62 5.15 5.96
CA PHE A 135 13.15 4.73 4.64
C PHE A 135 13.58 3.30 4.33
N GLY A 136 12.63 2.45 4.00
CA GLY A 136 12.84 1.06 3.60
C GLY A 136 12.38 0.04 4.65
N GLN A 137 11.91 -1.12 4.19
CA GLN A 137 11.50 -2.24 5.06
C GLN A 137 12.68 -2.85 5.84
N ASP A 138 13.88 -2.67 5.36
CA ASP A 138 15.13 -3.14 5.97
C ASP A 138 15.65 -2.22 7.11
N ARG A 139 14.88 -1.18 7.45
CA ARG A 139 15.15 -0.24 8.56
C ARG A 139 14.28 -0.47 9.78
N MET A 140 13.46 -1.52 9.81
CA MET A 140 12.52 -1.79 10.92
C MET A 140 13.22 -2.04 12.26
N GLU A 141 14.47 -2.52 12.27
CA GLU A 141 15.24 -2.65 13.52
C GLU A 141 15.57 -1.28 14.12
N PHE A 142 16.01 -0.33 13.30
CA PHE A 142 16.27 1.05 13.73
C PHE A 142 15.00 1.75 14.21
N VAL A 143 13.87 1.53 13.52
CA VAL A 143 12.55 2.05 13.96
C VAL A 143 12.20 1.53 15.35
N ARG A 144 12.41 0.23 15.60
CA ARG A 144 12.14 -0.37 16.92
C ARG A 144 13.04 0.19 18.01
N GLU A 145 14.33 0.37 17.72
CA GLU A 145 15.31 0.94 18.66
C GLU A 145 14.95 2.39 19.01
N ALA A 146 14.63 3.21 18.01
CA ALA A 146 14.23 4.59 18.22
C ALA A 146 12.90 4.70 19.00
N ALA A 147 11.95 3.80 18.75
CA ALA A 147 10.67 3.78 19.46
C ALA A 147 10.76 3.29 20.92
N ALA A 148 11.88 2.66 21.31
CA ALA A 148 12.14 2.17 22.67
C ALA A 148 12.94 3.16 23.52
N SER A 149 13.45 4.25 22.92
CA SER A 149 14.22 5.31 23.58
C SER A 149 13.30 6.37 24.14
#